data_bba8ce4f5a76e55bf37292bc2fb14bb9
#
_entry.id   bba8ce4f5a76e55bf37292bc2fb14bb9
#
_cell.length_a   1.000
_cell.length_b   1.000
_cell.length_c   1.000
_cell.angle_alpha   90.00
_cell.angle_beta   90.00
_cell.angle_gamma   90.00
#
_symmetry.space_group_name_H-M   'P 1'
#
loop_
_entity.id
_entity.type
_entity.pdbx_description
1 polymer ?
#
loop_
_entity_poly.entity_id
_entity_poly.type
_entity_poly.pdbx_seq_one_letter_code
_entity_poly.pdbx_strand_id
1 'polypeptide(L)'
;VILKWEPINNTGEYIIFRDNTELTKTSKPSYKDKVIGGKSYAYNITAVDNNGEKGTRSLTEHGKALLKSPANIKAFAKKNTISLSWDVVQNANSYNIYRDDDLINTTTELEYSDYKLKYDEDYAYTIVSVDHHKEEGPKSSSKSISTHKEVKKIKKIKAEAGESIVDLEWTKHDLAVKYKIYQNGTLIDSVKIIKYTAKTDPGTENCFTVSAVDKHGTEGPQSVPACDKAQFPPPEKISLILGE
;
A
#
# COMPACT_ATOMS: atom_id res chain seq x y z
N VAL A 1 21.69 15.58 16.48
CA VAL A 1 22.23 16.94 16.54
C VAL A 1 23.62 16.95 15.93
N ILE A 2 23.96 18.00 15.21
CA ILE A 2 25.30 18.21 14.67
C ILE A 2 25.86 19.48 15.34
N LEU A 3 27.00 19.35 16.01
CA LEU A 3 27.75 20.43 16.60
C LEU A 3 28.87 20.83 15.63
N LYS A 4 29.11 22.14 15.47
CA LYS A 4 30.23 22.71 14.74
C LYS A 4 30.72 23.94 15.49
N TRP A 5 32.05 24.16 15.51
CA TRP A 5 32.67 25.32 16.15
C TRP A 5 33.91 25.73 15.40
N GLU A 6 34.38 26.95 15.64
CA GLU A 6 35.60 27.41 15.05
C GLU A 6 36.82 26.76 15.73
N PRO A 7 37.80 26.29 14.99
CA PRO A 7 38.99 25.67 15.57
C PRO A 7 39.81 26.69 16.35
N ILE A 8 40.35 26.26 17.49
CA ILE A 8 41.24 27.07 18.34
C ILE A 8 42.67 26.61 18.09
N ASN A 9 43.59 27.57 17.88
CA ASN A 9 45.01 27.28 17.65
C ASN A 9 45.63 26.60 18.88
N ASN A 10 46.57 25.70 18.66
CA ASN A 10 47.27 24.90 19.68
C ASN A 10 46.37 23.98 20.51
N THR A 11 45.23 23.61 19.99
CA THR A 11 44.32 22.64 20.61
C THR A 11 44.66 21.23 20.15
N GLY A 12 44.86 20.29 21.09
CA GLY A 12 45.07 18.88 20.82
C GLY A 12 43.74 18.14 20.63
N GLU A 13 42.77 18.45 21.49
CA GLU A 13 41.43 17.84 21.44
C GLU A 13 40.36 18.79 22.01
N TYR A 14 39.11 18.44 21.78
CA TYR A 14 37.91 19.07 22.37
C TYR A 14 37.15 18.08 23.21
N ILE A 15 36.71 18.49 24.38
CA ILE A 15 35.77 17.73 25.24
C ILE A 15 34.37 18.29 25.00
N ILE A 16 33.44 17.42 24.63
CA ILE A 16 32.03 17.77 24.42
C ILE A 16 31.22 17.34 25.61
N PHE A 17 30.42 18.26 26.13
CA PHE A 17 29.47 17.99 27.21
C PHE A 17 28.03 18.08 26.67
N ARG A 18 27.16 17.15 27.12
CA ARG A 18 25.74 17.19 26.90
C ARG A 18 25.04 17.16 28.25
N ASP A 19 24.16 18.13 28.48
CA ASP A 19 23.42 18.24 29.75
C ASP A 19 24.34 18.20 30.96
N ASN A 20 25.48 18.97 30.87
CA ASN A 20 26.56 19.06 31.85
C ASN A 20 27.41 17.78 32.06
N THR A 21 27.12 16.70 31.37
CA THR A 21 27.90 15.46 31.45
C THR A 21 28.87 15.36 30.28
N GLU A 22 30.12 14.94 30.54
CA GLU A 22 31.11 14.68 29.49
C GLU A 22 30.55 13.54 28.58
N LEU A 23 30.39 13.85 27.29
CA LEU A 23 29.85 12.95 26.29
C LEU A 23 30.96 12.22 25.54
N THR A 24 31.98 12.97 25.05
CA THR A 24 33.05 12.42 24.23
C THR A 24 34.16 13.45 24.04
N LYS A 25 35.28 13.00 23.43
CA LYS A 25 36.38 13.83 22.98
C LYS A 25 36.57 13.70 21.48
N THR A 26 37.05 14.75 20.83
CA THR A 26 37.32 14.79 19.39
C THR A 26 38.44 15.76 19.07
N SER A 27 39.29 15.44 18.09
CA SER A 27 40.26 16.38 17.51
C SER A 27 39.68 17.26 16.38
N LYS A 28 38.42 16.96 15.94
CA LYS A 28 37.77 17.72 14.86
C LYS A 28 36.89 18.80 15.42
N PRO A 29 36.77 19.97 14.73
CA PRO A 29 35.89 21.07 15.17
C PRO A 29 34.41 20.80 14.83
N SER A 30 33.99 19.54 14.93
CA SER A 30 32.61 19.10 14.71
C SER A 30 32.33 17.75 15.36
N TYR A 31 31.08 17.53 15.75
CA TYR A 31 30.63 16.25 16.30
C TYR A 31 29.17 16.01 15.96
N LYS A 32 28.84 14.74 15.64
CA LYS A 32 27.46 14.31 15.41
C LYS A 32 26.98 13.45 16.56
N ASP A 33 26.08 14.00 17.36
CA ASP A 33 25.47 13.29 18.49
C ASP A 33 24.20 12.54 18.05
N LYS A 34 24.12 11.26 18.44
CA LYS A 34 22.92 10.44 18.26
C LYS A 34 22.02 10.61 19.47
N VAL A 35 20.92 11.31 19.29
CA VAL A 35 19.99 11.68 20.35
C VAL A 35 18.58 11.18 20.07
N ILE A 36 17.73 11.22 21.08
CA ILE A 36 16.31 10.88 20.96
C ILE A 36 15.58 12.08 20.36
N GLY A 37 14.82 11.88 19.27
CA GLY A 37 14.02 12.91 18.64
C GLY A 37 12.95 13.50 19.58
N GLY A 38 12.57 14.74 19.34
CA GLY A 38 11.58 15.48 20.12
C GLY A 38 12.08 16.01 21.47
N LYS A 39 13.36 15.80 21.82
CA LYS A 39 13.99 16.31 23.07
C LYS A 39 14.97 17.43 22.78
N SER A 40 15.06 18.38 23.71
CA SER A 40 16.08 19.42 23.73
C SER A 40 17.27 18.96 24.54
N TYR A 41 18.46 19.38 24.12
CA TYR A 41 19.73 19.06 24.75
C TYR A 41 20.59 20.33 24.87
N ALA A 42 21.34 20.45 25.95
CA ALA A 42 22.29 21.55 26.21
C ALA A 42 23.71 21.08 25.93
N TYR A 43 24.47 21.82 25.15
CA TYR A 43 25.86 21.49 24.79
C TYR A 43 26.84 22.57 25.20
N ASN A 44 27.99 22.14 25.73
CA ASN A 44 29.17 22.97 25.95
C ASN A 44 30.40 22.25 25.40
N ILE A 45 31.42 23.01 25.05
CA ILE A 45 32.69 22.48 24.55
C ILE A 45 33.85 23.09 25.34
N THR A 46 34.86 22.29 25.62
CA THR A 46 36.11 22.73 26.23
C THR A 46 37.26 22.32 25.32
N ALA A 47 38.15 23.26 24.97
CA ALA A 47 39.39 22.95 24.28
C ALA A 47 40.42 22.42 25.28
N VAL A 48 41.23 21.46 24.84
CA VAL A 48 42.35 20.89 25.59
C VAL A 48 43.63 21.08 24.77
N ASP A 49 44.66 21.63 25.35
CA ASP A 49 45.93 21.83 24.65
C ASP A 49 46.74 20.52 24.48
N ASN A 50 47.88 20.59 23.84
CA ASN A 50 48.74 19.41 23.61
C ASN A 50 49.41 18.86 24.90
N ASN A 51 49.37 19.61 26.01
CA ASN A 51 49.89 19.19 27.33
C ASN A 51 48.78 18.58 28.20
N GLY A 52 47.51 18.57 27.74
CA GLY A 52 46.36 18.09 28.47
C GLY A 52 45.68 19.12 29.38
N GLU A 53 46.04 20.39 29.29
CA GLU A 53 45.45 21.49 30.03
C GLU A 53 44.09 21.88 29.42
N LYS A 54 43.08 21.99 30.30
CA LYS A 54 41.70 22.31 29.89
C LYS A 54 41.45 23.81 29.93
N GLY A 55 40.96 24.37 28.84
CA GLY A 55 40.42 25.72 28.79
C GLY A 55 39.05 25.83 29.50
N THR A 56 38.49 27.03 29.50
CA THR A 56 37.12 27.27 29.99
C THR A 56 36.10 26.66 29.07
N ARG A 57 34.95 26.31 29.61
CA ARG A 57 33.81 25.83 28.83
C ARG A 57 33.22 26.97 27.99
N SER A 58 32.77 26.65 26.79
CA SER A 58 31.97 27.57 25.94
C SER A 58 30.69 27.98 26.65
N LEU A 59 30.00 28.97 26.11
CA LEU A 59 28.61 29.22 26.43
C LEU A 59 27.79 27.97 26.11
N THR A 60 26.66 27.84 26.78
CA THR A 60 25.72 26.72 26.55
C THR A 60 24.87 27.00 25.32
N GLU A 61 24.92 26.08 24.36
CA GLU A 61 24.03 26.08 23.21
C GLU A 61 22.95 25.01 23.37
N HIS A 62 21.71 25.35 23.02
CA HIS A 62 20.57 24.45 23.10
C HIS A 62 20.18 23.99 21.71
N GLY A 63 20.07 22.66 21.54
CA GLY A 63 19.62 22.06 20.30
C GLY A 63 18.46 21.11 20.54
N LYS A 64 17.38 21.25 19.77
CA LYS A 64 16.27 20.30 19.77
C LYS A 64 16.46 19.27 18.65
N ALA A 65 16.37 18.01 18.99
CA ALA A 65 16.40 16.95 18.01
C ALA A 65 15.00 16.79 17.38
N LEU A 66 14.94 16.82 16.05
CA LEU A 66 13.70 16.55 15.34
C LEU A 66 13.25 15.11 15.59
N LEU A 67 11.95 14.88 15.56
CA LEU A 67 11.37 13.54 15.52
C LEU A 67 11.86 12.78 14.27
N LYS A 68 11.79 11.47 14.31
CA LYS A 68 12.03 10.66 13.10
C LYS A 68 10.82 10.77 12.17
N SER A 69 11.06 10.61 10.86
CA SER A 69 9.96 10.42 9.92
C SER A 69 9.24 9.09 10.21
N PRO A 70 7.90 9.04 10.07
CA PRO A 70 7.17 7.77 10.10
C PRO A 70 7.70 6.79 9.05
N ALA A 71 7.72 5.51 9.39
CA ALA A 71 8.23 4.43 8.55
C ALA A 71 7.15 3.36 8.28
N ASN A 72 7.43 2.45 7.34
CA ASN A 72 6.57 1.33 6.99
C ASN A 72 5.14 1.73 6.63
N ILE A 73 5.00 2.84 5.86
CA ILE A 73 3.70 3.32 5.41
C ILE A 73 3.05 2.24 4.54
N LYS A 74 1.92 1.71 5.01
CA LYS A 74 1.05 0.82 4.25
C LYS A 74 -0.16 1.59 3.77
N ALA A 75 -0.59 1.33 2.54
CA ALA A 75 -1.79 1.90 1.97
C ALA A 75 -2.61 0.78 1.32
N PHE A 76 -3.89 0.78 1.54
CA PHE A 76 -4.83 -0.17 0.96
C PHE A 76 -6.06 0.57 0.43
N ALA A 77 -6.36 0.35 -0.86
CA ALA A 77 -7.54 0.95 -1.50
C ALA A 77 -8.71 -0.05 -1.54
N LYS A 78 -9.88 0.41 -1.15
CA LYS A 78 -11.13 -0.32 -1.28
C LYS A 78 -12.21 0.63 -1.77
N LYS A 79 -12.68 0.44 -3.00
CA LYS A 79 -13.62 1.37 -3.65
C LYS A 79 -13.02 2.79 -3.69
N ASN A 80 -13.73 3.75 -3.13
CA ASN A 80 -13.35 5.16 -3.02
C ASN A 80 -12.82 5.54 -1.62
N THR A 81 -12.19 4.59 -0.94
CA THR A 81 -11.57 4.75 0.37
C THR A 81 -10.14 4.25 0.32
N ILE A 82 -9.21 4.99 0.88
CA ILE A 82 -7.82 4.57 1.08
C ILE A 82 -7.56 4.53 2.58
N SER A 83 -7.14 3.38 3.08
CA SER A 83 -6.73 3.18 4.46
C SER A 83 -5.21 3.17 4.54
N LEU A 84 -4.67 3.94 5.47
CA LEU A 84 -3.25 4.12 5.73
C LEU A 84 -2.92 3.57 7.11
N SER A 85 -1.73 3.02 7.29
CA SER A 85 -1.15 2.69 8.59
C SER A 85 0.37 2.86 8.55
N TRP A 86 0.97 3.11 9.71
CA TRP A 86 2.40 3.35 9.85
C TRP A 86 2.91 2.92 11.22
N ASP A 87 4.23 2.88 11.38
CA ASP A 87 4.86 2.56 12.65
C ASP A 87 4.86 3.76 13.60
N VAL A 88 4.79 3.46 14.90
CA VAL A 88 4.91 4.46 15.95
C VAL A 88 6.27 5.19 15.89
N VAL A 89 6.26 6.52 16.02
CA VAL A 89 7.45 7.32 16.20
C VAL A 89 7.61 7.70 17.66
N GLN A 90 8.75 7.36 18.24
CA GLN A 90 9.04 7.68 19.63
C GLN A 90 8.94 9.19 19.89
N ASN A 91 8.24 9.60 20.95
CA ASN A 91 7.95 10.97 21.35
C ASN A 91 7.08 11.77 20.36
N ALA A 92 6.47 11.15 19.39
CA ALA A 92 5.39 11.79 18.65
C ALA A 92 4.16 11.91 19.54
N ASN A 93 3.52 13.07 19.48
CA ASN A 93 2.25 13.35 20.15
C ASN A 93 1.07 13.11 19.21
N SER A 94 1.26 13.36 17.93
CA SER A 94 0.28 13.17 16.87
C SER A 94 0.96 12.99 15.51
N TYR A 95 0.15 12.76 14.48
CA TYR A 95 0.59 12.62 13.09
C TYR A 95 -0.26 13.48 12.18
N ASN A 96 0.40 14.27 11.33
CA ASN A 96 -0.24 15.00 10.24
C ASN A 96 -0.22 14.14 8.99
N ILE A 97 -1.40 13.98 8.36
CA ILE A 97 -1.58 13.23 7.12
C ILE A 97 -1.74 14.22 5.98
N TYR A 98 -0.89 14.11 5.00
CA TYR A 98 -0.91 14.90 3.78
C TYR A 98 -1.34 14.04 2.60
N ARG A 99 -2.23 14.55 1.78
CA ARG A 99 -2.59 13.99 0.49
C ARG A 99 -2.26 15.01 -0.60
N ASP A 100 -1.44 14.61 -1.57
CA ASP A 100 -1.00 15.46 -2.67
C ASP A 100 -0.42 16.80 -2.17
N ASP A 101 0.36 16.74 -1.06
CA ASP A 101 0.96 17.82 -0.28
C ASP A 101 -0.01 18.70 0.54
N ASP A 102 -1.31 18.49 0.48
CA ASP A 102 -2.29 19.17 1.30
C ASP A 102 -2.51 18.43 2.64
N LEU A 103 -2.48 19.16 3.76
CA LEU A 103 -2.83 18.62 5.07
C LEU A 103 -4.33 18.29 5.12
N ILE A 104 -4.67 17.00 5.22
CA ILE A 104 -6.05 16.54 5.23
C ILE A 104 -6.55 16.12 6.61
N ASN A 105 -5.64 15.72 7.52
CA ASN A 105 -6.02 15.33 8.88
C ASN A 105 -4.82 15.36 9.84
N THR A 106 -5.14 15.44 11.14
CA THR A 106 -4.22 15.21 12.26
C THR A 106 -4.83 14.17 13.20
N THR A 107 -4.06 13.14 13.58
CA THR A 107 -4.53 12.04 14.44
C THR A 107 -3.48 11.64 15.46
N THR A 108 -3.90 11.04 16.58
CA THR A 108 -3.03 10.35 17.54
C THR A 108 -2.90 8.86 17.25
N GLU A 109 -3.78 8.34 16.39
CA GLU A 109 -3.78 6.93 16.00
C GLU A 109 -2.65 6.63 15.00
N LEU A 110 -2.35 5.34 14.83
CA LEU A 110 -1.35 4.85 13.87
C LEU A 110 -1.98 4.42 12.52
N GLU A 111 -3.23 4.81 12.32
CA GLU A 111 -3.99 4.54 11.11
C GLU A 111 -4.91 5.70 10.77
N TYR A 112 -5.28 5.80 9.50
CA TYR A 112 -6.22 6.80 9.00
C TYR A 112 -6.93 6.24 7.77
N SER A 113 -8.22 6.57 7.61
CA SER A 113 -8.98 6.23 6.41
C SER A 113 -9.49 7.49 5.75
N ASP A 114 -9.11 7.67 4.49
CA ASP A 114 -9.55 8.76 3.63
C ASP A 114 -10.73 8.28 2.78
N TYR A 115 -11.86 8.98 2.89
CA TYR A 115 -13.14 8.56 2.34
C TYR A 115 -13.60 9.47 1.20
N LYS A 116 -14.57 8.99 0.42
CA LYS A 116 -15.26 9.74 -0.64
C LYS A 116 -14.32 10.25 -1.74
N LEU A 117 -13.25 9.55 -1.96
CA LEU A 117 -12.30 9.84 -3.02
C LEU A 117 -12.94 9.61 -4.40
N LYS A 118 -12.42 10.27 -5.44
CA LYS A 118 -12.84 9.97 -6.81
C LYS A 118 -12.35 8.59 -7.20
N TYR A 119 -13.12 7.91 -8.04
CA TYR A 119 -12.70 6.62 -8.61
C TYR A 119 -11.70 6.81 -9.74
N ASP A 120 -10.81 5.82 -9.91
CA ASP A 120 -9.79 5.78 -10.98
C ASP A 120 -8.83 6.98 -10.95
N GLU A 121 -8.56 7.50 -9.74
CA GLU A 121 -7.61 8.58 -9.46
C GLU A 121 -6.45 8.07 -8.60
N ASP A 122 -5.27 8.63 -8.84
CA ASP A 122 -4.07 8.39 -8.05
C ASP A 122 -3.95 9.44 -6.95
N TYR A 123 -3.56 9.00 -5.75
CA TYR A 123 -3.33 9.86 -4.59
C TYR A 123 -1.97 9.54 -3.97
N ALA A 124 -1.24 10.57 -3.60
CA ALA A 124 0.05 10.45 -2.95
C ALA A 124 -0.07 10.90 -1.48
N TYR A 125 0.29 10.00 -0.55
CA TYR A 125 0.24 10.28 0.88
C TYR A 125 1.62 10.40 1.48
N THR A 126 1.80 11.41 2.33
CA THR A 126 2.93 11.51 3.25
C THR A 126 2.43 11.73 4.67
N ILE A 127 3.17 11.21 5.64
CA ILE A 127 2.83 11.30 7.05
C ILE A 127 3.98 11.98 7.78
N VAL A 128 3.65 12.87 8.69
CA VAL A 128 4.60 13.63 9.49
C VAL A 128 4.31 13.41 10.96
N SER A 129 5.31 13.07 11.74
CA SER A 129 5.20 13.00 13.20
C SER A 129 5.25 14.42 13.78
N VAL A 130 4.42 14.70 14.76
CA VAL A 130 4.29 16.00 15.42
C VAL A 130 4.58 15.84 16.91
N ASP A 131 5.42 16.68 17.50
CA ASP A 131 5.72 16.64 18.91
C ASP A 131 4.70 17.40 19.78
N HIS A 132 4.90 17.40 21.10
CA HIS A 132 4.01 18.07 22.05
C HIS A 132 4.04 19.61 21.96
N HIS A 133 5.04 20.20 21.29
CA HIS A 133 5.10 21.63 20.97
C HIS A 133 4.48 21.97 19.62
N LYS A 134 3.84 20.99 18.95
CA LYS A 134 3.27 21.11 17.60
C LYS A 134 4.31 21.31 16.49
N GLU A 135 5.56 20.95 16.73
CA GLU A 135 6.59 20.98 15.71
C GLU A 135 6.62 19.69 14.92
N GLU A 136 6.68 19.83 13.61
CA GLU A 136 6.74 18.73 12.67
C GLU A 136 8.14 18.15 12.53
N GLY A 137 8.24 16.84 12.52
CA GLY A 137 9.42 16.11 12.07
C GLY A 137 9.52 16.07 10.54
N PRO A 138 10.49 15.33 9.99
CA PRO A 138 10.58 15.12 8.55
C PRO A 138 9.39 14.32 8.00
N LYS A 139 8.95 14.65 6.77
CA LYS A 139 7.97 13.87 6.03
C LYS A 139 8.44 12.42 5.82
N SER A 140 7.53 11.48 5.84
CA SER A 140 7.78 10.11 5.39
C SER A 140 8.10 10.06 3.90
N SER A 141 8.54 8.90 3.40
CA SER A 141 8.46 8.63 1.97
C SER A 141 7.02 8.72 1.50
N SER A 142 6.81 9.24 0.29
CA SER A 142 5.49 9.31 -0.33
C SER A 142 4.99 7.89 -0.68
N LYS A 143 3.71 7.63 -0.43
CA LYS A 143 3.02 6.39 -0.79
C LYS A 143 1.91 6.69 -1.79
N SER A 144 2.13 6.35 -3.05
CA SER A 144 1.10 6.49 -4.10
C SER A 144 0.21 5.26 -4.15
N ILE A 145 -1.08 5.48 -4.33
CA ILE A 145 -2.09 4.43 -4.44
C ILE A 145 -3.31 4.95 -5.21
N SER A 146 -3.91 4.09 -6.05
CA SER A 146 -5.08 4.42 -6.87
C SER A 146 -6.36 3.87 -6.28
N THR A 147 -7.43 4.60 -6.42
CA THR A 147 -8.79 4.12 -6.15
C THR A 147 -9.37 3.44 -7.39
N HIS A 148 -10.23 2.44 -7.19
CA HIS A 148 -10.86 1.71 -8.29
C HIS A 148 -12.34 1.45 -7.99
N LYS A 149 -13.18 1.47 -9.05
CA LYS A 149 -14.55 1.02 -8.93
C LYS A 149 -14.59 -0.48 -8.61
N GLU A 150 -15.52 -0.88 -7.76
CA GLU A 150 -15.73 -2.28 -7.45
C GLU A 150 -16.29 -3.04 -8.67
N VAL A 151 -15.62 -4.11 -9.06
CA VAL A 151 -16.14 -5.03 -10.08
C VAL A 151 -17.21 -5.89 -9.44
N LYS A 152 -18.48 -5.60 -9.74
CA LYS A 152 -19.63 -6.32 -9.21
C LYS A 152 -19.83 -7.65 -9.95
N LYS A 153 -20.59 -8.56 -9.35
CA LYS A 153 -20.97 -9.81 -10.02
C LYS A 153 -21.84 -9.58 -11.26
N ILE A 154 -21.73 -10.44 -12.24
CA ILE A 154 -22.61 -10.48 -13.42
C ILE A 154 -24.05 -10.75 -12.94
N LYS A 155 -25.00 -9.91 -13.39
CA LYS A 155 -26.40 -9.97 -12.90
C LYS A 155 -27.19 -11.16 -13.45
N LYS A 156 -26.97 -11.50 -14.72
CA LYS A 156 -27.69 -12.59 -15.39
C LYS A 156 -26.71 -13.38 -16.26
N ILE A 157 -26.81 -14.69 -16.19
CA ILE A 157 -26.20 -15.65 -17.08
C ILE A 157 -27.30 -16.60 -17.53
N LYS A 158 -27.26 -17.03 -18.78
CA LYS A 158 -28.15 -18.02 -19.40
C LYS A 158 -27.29 -19.14 -19.94
N ALA A 159 -27.75 -20.36 -19.78
CA ALA A 159 -27.19 -21.55 -20.40
C ALA A 159 -28.27 -22.18 -21.26
N GLU A 160 -27.94 -22.59 -22.48
CA GLU A 160 -28.84 -23.28 -23.41
C GLU A 160 -28.12 -24.50 -23.99
N ALA A 161 -28.74 -25.66 -23.82
CA ALA A 161 -28.23 -26.93 -24.30
C ALA A 161 -28.30 -27.06 -25.83
N GLY A 162 -27.17 -27.43 -26.43
CA GLY A 162 -27.06 -27.88 -27.83
C GLY A 162 -26.51 -29.33 -27.87
N GLU A 163 -26.21 -29.81 -29.07
CA GLU A 163 -25.64 -31.14 -29.30
C GLU A 163 -24.15 -31.18 -28.83
N SER A 164 -23.87 -31.88 -27.73
CA SER A 164 -22.54 -31.96 -27.10
C SER A 164 -21.94 -30.59 -26.70
N ILE A 165 -22.80 -29.57 -26.59
CA ILE A 165 -22.40 -28.22 -26.19
C ILE A 165 -23.42 -27.59 -25.25
N VAL A 166 -22.96 -26.53 -24.56
CA VAL A 166 -23.83 -25.58 -23.85
C VAL A 166 -23.45 -24.18 -24.24
N ASP A 167 -24.39 -23.45 -24.81
CA ASP A 167 -24.21 -22.04 -25.16
C ASP A 167 -24.50 -21.15 -23.96
N LEU A 168 -23.58 -20.27 -23.65
CA LEU A 168 -23.65 -19.32 -22.54
C LEU A 168 -23.78 -17.89 -23.07
N GLU A 169 -24.67 -17.12 -22.47
CA GLU A 169 -24.80 -15.69 -22.70
C GLU A 169 -25.02 -14.97 -21.37
N TRP A 170 -24.39 -13.80 -21.21
CA TRP A 170 -24.54 -13.02 -19.97
C TRP A 170 -24.64 -11.52 -20.23
N THR A 171 -25.09 -10.80 -19.19
CA THR A 171 -25.18 -9.35 -19.27
C THR A 171 -23.79 -8.73 -19.25
N LYS A 172 -23.57 -7.75 -20.15
CA LYS A 172 -22.34 -6.93 -20.17
C LYS A 172 -22.14 -6.25 -18.82
N HIS A 173 -20.89 -6.22 -18.36
CA HIS A 173 -20.47 -5.47 -17.18
C HIS A 173 -19.66 -4.24 -17.62
N ASP A 174 -20.00 -3.04 -17.12
CA ASP A 174 -19.45 -1.76 -17.61
C ASP A 174 -17.93 -1.63 -17.44
N LEU A 175 -17.37 -2.25 -16.40
CA LEU A 175 -15.94 -2.21 -16.12
C LEU A 175 -15.16 -3.36 -16.76
N ALA A 176 -15.84 -4.37 -17.31
CA ALA A 176 -15.16 -5.55 -17.83
C ALA A 176 -14.41 -5.28 -19.13
N VAL A 177 -13.16 -5.69 -19.16
CA VAL A 177 -12.35 -5.81 -20.39
C VAL A 177 -12.26 -7.25 -20.87
N LYS A 178 -12.58 -8.22 -19.99
CA LYS A 178 -12.71 -9.64 -20.27
C LYS A 178 -13.57 -10.34 -19.23
N TYR A 179 -13.97 -11.56 -19.52
CA TYR A 179 -14.75 -12.42 -18.63
C TYR A 179 -14.04 -13.76 -18.48
N LYS A 180 -14.03 -14.31 -17.28
CA LYS A 180 -13.60 -15.68 -17.00
C LYS A 180 -14.79 -16.58 -16.86
N ILE A 181 -14.74 -17.76 -17.50
CA ILE A 181 -15.79 -18.75 -17.52
C ILE A 181 -15.36 -19.94 -16.67
N TYR A 182 -16.24 -20.37 -15.79
CA TYR A 182 -16.03 -21.51 -14.91
C TYR A 182 -17.08 -22.57 -15.19
N GLN A 183 -16.66 -23.83 -15.28
CA GLN A 183 -17.52 -25.01 -15.38
C GLN A 183 -17.32 -25.85 -14.12
N ASN A 184 -18.39 -26.09 -13.40
CA ASN A 184 -18.38 -26.86 -12.14
C ASN A 184 -17.29 -26.34 -11.16
N GLY A 185 -17.12 -25.01 -11.09
CA GLY A 185 -16.13 -24.35 -10.24
C GLY A 185 -14.70 -24.25 -10.79
N THR A 186 -14.40 -24.92 -11.92
CA THR A 186 -13.10 -24.90 -12.56
C THR A 186 -13.05 -23.84 -13.67
N LEU A 187 -12.02 -23.00 -13.70
CA LEU A 187 -11.79 -22.03 -14.78
C LEU A 187 -11.49 -22.79 -16.09
N ILE A 188 -12.30 -22.55 -17.12
CA ILE A 188 -12.16 -23.21 -18.44
C ILE A 188 -11.69 -22.25 -19.53
N ASP A 189 -12.03 -20.96 -19.45
CA ASP A 189 -11.62 -20.00 -20.47
C ASP A 189 -11.73 -18.54 -20.01
N SER A 190 -11.21 -17.61 -20.84
CA SER A 190 -11.32 -16.16 -20.63
C SER A 190 -11.55 -15.45 -21.96
N VAL A 191 -12.69 -14.79 -22.14
CA VAL A 191 -13.13 -14.15 -23.37
C VAL A 191 -13.42 -12.67 -23.20
N LYS A 192 -13.42 -11.90 -24.31
CA LYS A 192 -13.76 -10.47 -24.31
C LYS A 192 -15.20 -10.16 -24.70
N ILE A 193 -15.93 -11.18 -25.12
CA ILE A 193 -17.34 -11.09 -25.56
C ILE A 193 -18.25 -11.65 -24.47
N ILE A 194 -19.54 -11.41 -24.58
CA ILE A 194 -20.56 -11.80 -23.59
C ILE A 194 -21.22 -13.15 -23.92
N LYS A 195 -20.58 -13.97 -24.74
CA LYS A 195 -21.05 -15.30 -25.18
C LYS A 195 -19.89 -16.29 -25.13
N TYR A 196 -20.22 -17.57 -24.88
CA TYR A 196 -19.27 -18.65 -24.92
C TYR A 196 -19.98 -19.97 -25.19
N THR A 197 -19.39 -20.82 -26.03
CA THR A 197 -19.89 -22.19 -26.28
C THR A 197 -18.95 -23.16 -25.59
N ALA A 198 -19.45 -23.84 -24.57
CA ALA A 198 -18.72 -24.86 -23.84
C ALA A 198 -18.99 -26.25 -24.47
N LYS A 199 -17.91 -26.99 -24.78
CA LYS A 199 -18.04 -28.42 -25.12
C LYS A 199 -18.27 -29.22 -23.85
N THR A 200 -19.28 -30.09 -23.86
CA THR A 200 -19.64 -30.87 -22.68
C THR A 200 -20.05 -32.30 -23.13
N ASP A 201 -19.93 -33.25 -22.22
CA ASP A 201 -20.41 -34.60 -22.45
C ASP A 201 -21.95 -34.61 -22.48
N PRO A 202 -22.56 -35.20 -23.52
CA PRO A 202 -24.00 -35.30 -23.65
C PRO A 202 -24.60 -36.04 -22.45
N GLY A 203 -25.75 -35.59 -22.01
CA GLY A 203 -26.46 -36.25 -20.93
C GLY A 203 -25.97 -35.91 -19.53
N THR A 204 -24.88 -35.17 -19.37
CA THR A 204 -24.35 -34.74 -18.07
C THR A 204 -24.71 -33.26 -17.80
N GLU A 205 -25.25 -32.97 -16.62
CA GLU A 205 -25.53 -31.61 -16.18
C GLU A 205 -24.23 -30.88 -15.88
N ASN A 206 -24.06 -29.68 -16.43
CA ASN A 206 -22.94 -28.80 -16.16
C ASN A 206 -23.44 -27.45 -15.69
N CYS A 207 -22.82 -26.93 -14.63
CA CYS A 207 -23.11 -25.62 -14.07
C CYS A 207 -22.01 -24.65 -14.40
N PHE A 208 -22.37 -23.49 -14.94
CA PHE A 208 -21.45 -22.45 -15.36
C PHE A 208 -21.62 -21.19 -14.55
N THR A 209 -20.50 -20.55 -14.20
CA THR A 209 -20.45 -19.22 -13.62
C THR A 209 -19.51 -18.34 -14.42
N VAL A 210 -19.73 -17.04 -14.41
CA VAL A 210 -18.90 -16.06 -15.12
C VAL A 210 -18.53 -14.92 -14.17
N SER A 211 -17.26 -14.50 -14.20
CA SER A 211 -16.79 -13.30 -13.53
C SER A 211 -16.32 -12.25 -14.53
N ALA A 212 -16.47 -10.97 -14.17
CA ALA A 212 -15.92 -9.84 -14.93
C ALA A 212 -14.52 -9.51 -14.43
N VAL A 213 -13.62 -9.15 -15.34
CA VAL A 213 -12.25 -8.66 -15.02
C VAL A 213 -12.07 -7.27 -15.61
N ASP A 214 -11.66 -6.31 -14.77
CA ASP A 214 -11.47 -4.92 -15.17
C ASP A 214 -10.11 -4.66 -15.87
N LYS A 215 -9.88 -3.39 -16.26
CA LYS A 215 -8.63 -2.92 -16.89
C LYS A 215 -7.39 -3.07 -16.00
N HIS A 216 -7.56 -3.18 -14.67
CA HIS A 216 -6.49 -3.36 -13.70
C HIS A 216 -6.20 -4.84 -13.39
N GLY A 217 -6.96 -5.76 -14.01
CA GLY A 217 -6.85 -7.19 -13.77
C GLY A 217 -7.62 -7.67 -12.54
N THR A 218 -8.40 -6.79 -11.89
CA THR A 218 -9.23 -7.13 -10.74
C THR A 218 -10.42 -7.97 -11.20
N GLU A 219 -10.56 -9.15 -10.64
CA GLU A 219 -11.69 -10.05 -10.88
C GLU A 219 -12.81 -9.79 -9.87
N GLY A 220 -14.03 -9.60 -10.38
CA GLY A 220 -15.24 -9.50 -9.56
C GLY A 220 -15.75 -10.88 -9.12
N PRO A 221 -16.77 -10.89 -8.24
CA PRO A 221 -17.40 -12.14 -7.83
C PRO A 221 -18.03 -12.87 -9.02
N GLN A 222 -18.01 -14.20 -8.96
CA GLN A 222 -18.72 -15.05 -9.94
C GLN A 222 -20.23 -14.81 -9.89
N SER A 223 -20.90 -14.94 -11.04
CA SER A 223 -22.35 -14.92 -11.16
C SER A 223 -23.03 -16.01 -10.31
N VAL A 224 -24.34 -15.96 -10.20
CA VAL A 224 -25.10 -17.18 -9.85
C VAL A 224 -24.86 -18.22 -10.94
N PRO A 225 -24.87 -19.54 -10.60
CA PRO A 225 -24.69 -20.58 -11.60
C PRO A 225 -25.88 -20.64 -12.55
N ALA A 226 -25.62 -20.94 -13.82
CA ALA A 226 -26.59 -21.38 -14.80
C ALA A 226 -26.20 -22.79 -15.22
N CYS A 227 -27.13 -23.73 -15.08
CA CYS A 227 -26.87 -25.14 -15.35
C CYS A 227 -27.73 -25.60 -16.53
N ASP A 228 -27.15 -26.44 -17.38
CA ASP A 228 -27.88 -27.14 -18.42
C ASP A 228 -27.20 -28.47 -18.77
N LYS A 229 -27.89 -29.30 -19.55
CA LYS A 229 -27.47 -30.64 -19.91
C LYS A 229 -27.43 -30.79 -21.42
N ALA A 230 -26.22 -30.91 -21.99
CA ALA A 230 -26.06 -31.07 -23.43
C ALA A 230 -26.83 -32.27 -24.00
N GLN A 231 -27.37 -32.06 -25.17
CA GLN A 231 -28.14 -33.09 -25.89
C GLN A 231 -27.20 -34.08 -26.54
N PHE A 232 -27.69 -35.30 -26.71
CA PHE A 232 -27.00 -36.31 -27.50
C PHE A 232 -27.05 -35.93 -28.99
N PRO A 233 -25.94 -36.05 -29.73
CA PRO A 233 -25.99 -35.91 -31.17
C PRO A 233 -26.80 -37.06 -31.79
N PRO A 234 -27.40 -36.87 -32.98
CA PRO A 234 -28.11 -37.94 -33.67
C PRO A 234 -27.12 -39.07 -34.04
N PRO A 235 -27.60 -40.32 -34.14
CA PRO A 235 -26.76 -41.42 -34.61
C PRO A 235 -26.26 -41.21 -36.04
N GLU A 236 -24.95 -41.36 -36.26
CA GLU A 236 -24.30 -41.02 -37.55
C GLU A 236 -24.46 -42.11 -38.56
N LYS A 237 -24.87 -43.18 -38.57
CA LYS A 237 -25.10 -44.19 -39.63
C LYS A 237 -26.16 -45.20 -39.20
N ILE A 238 -27.26 -45.20 -39.85
CA ILE A 238 -28.28 -46.26 -39.73
C ILE A 238 -28.08 -47.21 -40.90
N SER A 239 -27.68 -48.47 -40.64
CA SER A 239 -27.65 -49.52 -41.67
C SER A 239 -28.88 -50.44 -41.47
N LEU A 240 -29.66 -50.61 -42.51
CA LEU A 240 -30.73 -51.63 -42.58
C LEU A 240 -30.06 -52.91 -43.06
N ILE A 241 -30.05 -53.91 -42.21
CA ILE A 241 -29.75 -55.30 -42.60
C ILE A 241 -31.08 -55.99 -42.78
N LEU A 242 -31.38 -56.39 -44.04
CA LEU A 242 -32.52 -57.24 -44.33
C LEU A 242 -32.18 -58.61 -43.76
N GLY A 243 -32.96 -59.02 -42.75
CA GLY A 243 -32.92 -60.44 -42.26
C GLY A 243 -33.56 -61.37 -43.28
N GLU A 244 -32.94 -62.50 -43.39
CA GLU A 244 -33.52 -63.64 -44.18
C GLU A 244 -34.76 -64.14 -43.53
#